data_b8038d605d7d3794193946004446181d
#
_entry.id   b8038d605d7d3794193946004446181d
#
_cell.length_a   1.000
_cell.length_b   1.000
_cell.length_c   1.000
_cell.angle_alpha   90.00
_cell.angle_beta   90.00
_cell.angle_gamma   90.00
#
_symmetry.space_group_name_H-M   'P 1'
#
loop_
_entity.id
_entity.type
_entity.pdbx_description
1 polymer ?
#
loop_
_entity_poly.entity_id
_entity_poly.type
_entity_poly.pdbx_seq_one_letter_code
_entity_poly.pdbx_strand_id
1 'polypeptide(L)'
;MLLRYICAPLLFVCALLATACANPAGHQDVAMGSLPRSMAAQPGDLHVLAGEWEYADDDAVDRLTFDEKGNGHYRWKDGRFETRMLIGHTWHGVWFQKENDRDGGFTVEFSPDFSEGEGRWWYSRIETNHTPTQKGGTFHLRRNTAVMNHTDIPPAP
;
A
#
# COMPACT_ATOMS: atom_id res chain seq x y z
N MET A 1 57.00 22.78 5.39
CA MET A 1 57.56 22.52 4.08
C MET A 1 56.50 22.77 3.03
N LEU A 2 56.74 23.80 2.25
CA LEU A 2 55.83 24.33 1.20
C LEU A 2 55.74 23.37 0.04
N LEU A 3 54.57 23.22 -0.61
CA LEU A 3 54.50 23.29 -2.07
C LEU A 3 53.10 23.68 -2.53
N ARG A 4 53.03 24.90 -3.05
CA ARG A 4 51.92 25.45 -3.84
C ARG A 4 52.01 24.94 -5.26
N TYR A 5 50.92 24.53 -5.86
CA TYR A 5 50.78 24.52 -7.33
C TYR A 5 49.52 25.28 -7.72
N ILE A 6 49.77 26.43 -8.31
CA ILE A 6 48.88 27.29 -9.07
C ILE A 6 48.91 26.71 -10.52
N CYS A 7 47.79 26.51 -11.16
CA CYS A 7 47.69 26.54 -12.59
C CYS A 7 46.34 27.02 -13.09
N ALA A 8 46.38 27.97 -13.86
CA ALA A 8 45.57 28.98 -14.48
C ALA A 8 44.47 28.48 -15.47
N PRO A 9 43.58 29.40 -15.88
CA PRO A 9 42.36 29.09 -16.61
C PRO A 9 42.59 29.02 -18.13
N LEU A 10 41.88 28.14 -18.81
CA LEU A 10 41.79 28.15 -20.28
C LEU A 10 40.39 28.60 -20.69
N LEU A 11 40.33 29.84 -21.11
CA LEU A 11 39.21 30.45 -21.87
C LEU A 11 39.17 29.82 -23.27
N PHE A 12 38.08 29.17 -23.63
CA PHE A 12 37.78 28.84 -25.02
C PHE A 12 36.56 29.61 -25.45
N VAL A 13 36.82 30.70 -26.18
CA VAL A 13 35.85 31.44 -26.97
C VAL A 13 35.72 30.71 -28.30
N CYS A 14 34.57 30.22 -28.65
CA CYS A 14 34.26 29.80 -30.01
C CYS A 14 32.97 30.43 -30.51
N ALA A 15 33.14 31.11 -31.62
CA ALA A 15 32.27 32.06 -32.29
C ALA A 15 30.99 31.44 -32.89
N LEU A 16 30.00 32.29 -32.99
CA LEU A 16 28.75 32.20 -33.74
C LEU A 16 28.96 31.86 -35.22
N LEU A 17 28.20 30.88 -35.70
CA LEU A 17 27.77 30.86 -37.10
C LEU A 17 26.26 30.57 -37.13
N ALA A 18 25.50 31.63 -37.35
CA ALA A 18 24.09 31.56 -37.70
C ALA A 18 23.95 31.10 -39.16
N THR A 19 23.33 29.98 -39.40
CA THR A 19 22.79 29.63 -40.72
C THR A 19 21.29 29.49 -40.61
N ALA A 20 20.60 30.52 -41.07
CA ALA A 20 19.16 30.52 -41.29
C ALA A 20 18.84 29.64 -42.50
N CYS A 21 18.15 28.54 -42.31
CA CYS A 21 17.40 27.87 -43.37
C CYS A 21 15.93 27.98 -43.05
N ALA A 22 15.27 28.86 -43.80
CA ALA A 22 13.82 28.96 -43.88
C ALA A 22 13.29 27.67 -44.51
N ASN A 23 12.38 26.99 -43.81
CA ASN A 23 11.58 25.91 -44.37
C ASN A 23 10.10 26.36 -44.38
N PRO A 24 9.41 26.20 -45.52
CA PRO A 24 8.03 26.68 -45.64
C PRO A 24 7.05 25.71 -45.00
N ALA A 25 6.03 26.31 -44.42
CA ALA A 25 4.74 25.83 -44.01
C ALA A 25 4.33 24.41 -44.45
N GLY A 26 4.23 23.54 -43.45
CA GLY A 26 3.39 22.37 -43.45
C GLY A 26 2.82 22.25 -42.04
N HIS A 27 1.68 22.88 -41.79
CA HIS A 27 0.90 22.63 -40.58
C HIS A 27 0.35 21.22 -40.68
N GLN A 28 1.06 20.26 -40.14
CA GLN A 28 0.46 19.02 -39.65
C GLN A 28 0.17 19.23 -38.18
N ASP A 29 -1.09 19.51 -37.88
CA ASP A 29 -1.67 19.31 -36.56
C ASP A 29 -1.51 17.84 -36.24
N VAL A 30 -0.33 17.49 -35.70
CA VAL A 30 -0.15 16.25 -34.98
C VAL A 30 -0.98 16.43 -33.72
N ALA A 31 -2.23 15.91 -33.77
CA ALA A 31 -3.01 15.69 -32.57
C ALA A 31 -2.06 15.07 -31.53
N MET A 32 -1.70 15.87 -30.54
CA MET A 32 -0.99 15.40 -29.35
C MET A 32 -1.90 14.35 -28.75
N GLY A 33 -1.65 13.08 -29.10
CA GLY A 33 -2.32 11.95 -28.50
C GLY A 33 -2.16 12.13 -27.00
N SER A 34 -3.28 12.38 -26.33
CA SER A 34 -3.34 12.43 -24.88
C SER A 34 -2.63 11.18 -24.38
N LEU A 35 -1.46 11.37 -23.77
CA LEU A 35 -0.81 10.28 -23.03
C LEU A 35 -1.90 9.66 -22.15
N PRO A 36 -2.03 8.32 -22.14
CA PRO A 36 -3.04 7.70 -21.30
C PRO A 36 -2.82 8.28 -19.91
N ARG A 37 -3.85 9.00 -19.41
CA ARG A 37 -3.88 9.50 -18.02
C ARG A 37 -3.50 8.31 -17.20
N SER A 38 -2.31 8.33 -16.61
CA SER A 38 -1.86 7.31 -15.66
C SER A 38 -3.08 6.95 -14.83
N MET A 39 -3.54 5.70 -14.91
CA MET A 39 -4.69 5.26 -14.15
C MET A 39 -4.31 5.44 -12.69
N ALA A 40 -4.63 6.60 -12.13
CA ALA A 40 -4.53 6.81 -10.69
C ALA A 40 -5.34 5.67 -10.08
N ALA A 41 -4.69 4.81 -9.30
CA ALA A 41 -5.35 3.70 -8.66
C ALA A 41 -6.56 4.26 -7.91
N GLN A 42 -7.75 3.79 -8.29
CA GLN A 42 -9.00 4.23 -7.65
C GLN A 42 -9.00 3.63 -6.24
N PRO A 43 -9.38 4.43 -5.21
CA PRO A 43 -9.64 3.87 -3.89
C PRO A 43 -10.64 2.72 -4.03
N GLY A 44 -10.29 1.56 -3.49
CA GLY A 44 -11.18 0.41 -3.48
C GLY A 44 -12.36 0.63 -2.53
N ASP A 45 -13.45 -0.07 -2.79
CA ASP A 45 -14.59 -0.11 -1.89
C ASP A 45 -14.22 -0.93 -0.65
N LEU A 46 -14.13 -0.30 0.52
CA LEU A 46 -13.76 -0.95 1.77
C LEU A 46 -14.81 -1.96 2.27
N HIS A 47 -16.05 -1.88 1.78
CA HIS A 47 -17.09 -2.87 2.11
C HIS A 47 -16.66 -4.31 1.77
N VAL A 48 -15.79 -4.48 0.79
CA VAL A 48 -15.27 -5.81 0.45
C VAL A 48 -14.45 -6.46 1.58
N LEU A 49 -13.98 -5.68 2.54
CA LEU A 49 -13.25 -6.18 3.69
C LEU A 49 -14.17 -6.58 4.85
N ALA A 50 -15.40 -6.04 4.91
CA ALA A 50 -16.32 -6.26 6.01
C ALA A 50 -16.65 -7.75 6.22
N GLY A 51 -16.78 -8.15 7.49
CA GLY A 51 -17.14 -9.51 7.87
C GLY A 51 -16.07 -10.21 8.69
N GLU A 52 -16.24 -11.54 8.80
CA GLU A 52 -15.33 -12.41 9.55
C GLU A 52 -14.22 -12.99 8.68
N TRP A 53 -13.02 -13.01 9.22
CA TRP A 53 -11.83 -13.56 8.59
C TRP A 53 -11.07 -14.45 9.56
N GLU A 54 -10.44 -15.47 9.02
CA GLU A 54 -9.42 -16.26 9.69
C GLU A 54 -8.06 -15.64 9.38
N TYR A 55 -7.30 -15.37 10.42
CA TYR A 55 -5.89 -14.95 10.35
C TYR A 55 -5.03 -16.15 10.73
N ALA A 56 -3.98 -16.39 9.98
CA ALA A 56 -3.00 -17.42 10.29
C ALA A 56 -1.58 -16.90 10.03
N ASP A 57 -0.69 -17.09 10.99
CA ASP A 57 0.76 -16.92 10.84
C ASP A 57 1.48 -18.18 11.36
N ASP A 58 2.82 -18.12 11.45
CA ASP A 58 3.63 -19.27 11.88
C ASP A 58 3.34 -19.72 13.31
N ASP A 59 2.82 -18.82 14.15
CA ASP A 59 2.67 -19.05 15.59
C ASP A 59 1.20 -19.21 16.04
N ALA A 60 0.24 -18.71 15.24
CA ALA A 60 -1.16 -18.60 15.69
C ALA A 60 -2.17 -18.66 14.53
N VAL A 61 -3.37 -19.11 14.89
CA VAL A 61 -4.59 -18.93 14.09
C VAL A 61 -5.59 -18.19 14.95
N ASP A 62 -6.14 -17.08 14.45
CA ASP A 62 -7.12 -16.27 15.17
C ASP A 62 -8.25 -15.85 14.24
N ARG A 63 -9.33 -15.33 14.82
CA ARG A 63 -10.48 -14.80 14.09
C ARG A 63 -10.50 -13.28 14.20
N LEU A 64 -10.61 -12.63 13.04
CA LEU A 64 -10.73 -11.19 12.91
C LEU A 64 -12.12 -10.82 12.43
N THR A 65 -12.63 -9.67 12.87
CA THR A 65 -13.87 -9.11 12.35
C THR A 65 -13.60 -7.68 11.91
N PHE A 66 -13.95 -7.36 10.66
CA PHE A 66 -13.82 -6.03 10.11
C PHE A 66 -15.18 -5.38 9.89
N ASP A 67 -15.26 -4.08 10.20
CA ASP A 67 -16.40 -3.23 9.89
C ASP A 67 -16.41 -2.81 8.41
N GLU A 68 -17.44 -2.07 8.01
CA GLU A 68 -17.59 -1.56 6.63
C GLU A 68 -16.50 -0.56 6.20
N LYS A 69 -15.66 -0.11 7.12
CA LYS A 69 -14.50 0.73 6.87
C LYS A 69 -13.20 -0.06 6.85
N GLY A 70 -13.30 -1.38 6.98
CA GLY A 70 -12.15 -2.26 7.06
C GLY A 70 -11.37 -2.15 8.37
N ASN A 71 -11.95 -1.55 9.42
CA ASN A 71 -11.33 -1.52 10.74
C ASN A 71 -11.78 -2.73 11.55
N GLY A 72 -10.92 -3.23 12.44
CA GLY A 72 -11.23 -4.43 13.18
C GLY A 72 -10.49 -4.57 14.48
N HIS A 73 -10.89 -5.60 15.23
CA HIS A 73 -10.32 -5.96 16.51
C HIS A 73 -9.89 -7.42 16.52
N TYR A 74 -8.87 -7.73 17.30
CA TYR A 74 -8.45 -9.08 17.62
C TYR A 74 -8.12 -9.19 19.12
N ARG A 75 -8.25 -10.41 19.67
CA ARG A 75 -8.17 -10.61 21.13
C ARG A 75 -6.78 -10.45 21.70
N TRP A 76 -5.77 -10.87 20.95
CA TRP A 76 -4.42 -10.88 21.48
C TRP A 76 -3.94 -9.46 21.76
N LYS A 77 -3.56 -9.19 23.01
CA LYS A 77 -3.03 -7.88 23.46
C LYS A 77 -3.96 -6.69 23.24
N ASP A 78 -5.28 -6.91 23.31
CA ASP A 78 -6.29 -5.89 23.03
C ASP A 78 -5.95 -5.15 21.70
N GLY A 79 -5.82 -5.96 20.65
CA GLY A 79 -5.34 -5.51 19.36
C GLY A 79 -6.43 -4.95 18.46
N ARG A 80 -6.07 -4.00 17.59
CA ARG A 80 -6.95 -3.44 16.58
C ARG A 80 -6.22 -3.13 15.29
N PHE A 81 -6.98 -3.08 14.19
CA PHE A 81 -6.55 -2.63 12.87
C PHE A 81 -7.28 -1.36 12.47
N GLU A 82 -6.57 -0.45 11.81
CA GLU A 82 -7.15 0.70 11.14
C GLU A 82 -6.72 0.72 9.68
N THR A 83 -7.69 0.72 8.79
CA THR A 83 -7.46 0.83 7.35
C THR A 83 -6.95 2.21 6.99
N ARG A 84 -5.91 2.28 6.18
CA ARG A 84 -5.40 3.51 5.58
C ARG A 84 -5.86 3.65 4.14
N MET A 85 -5.77 2.57 3.35
CA MET A 85 -6.21 2.57 1.96
C MET A 85 -6.40 1.15 1.43
N LEU A 86 -7.25 1.02 0.43
CA LEU A 86 -7.36 -0.14 -0.44
C LEU A 86 -7.22 0.36 -1.88
N ILE A 87 -6.25 -0.17 -2.63
CA ILE A 87 -5.99 0.19 -4.02
C ILE A 87 -5.97 -1.09 -4.84
N GLY A 88 -6.99 -1.27 -5.70
CA GLY A 88 -7.19 -2.54 -6.37
C GLY A 88 -7.39 -3.65 -5.33
N HIS A 89 -6.46 -4.61 -5.27
CA HIS A 89 -6.48 -5.71 -4.31
C HIS A 89 -5.45 -5.57 -3.19
N THR A 90 -4.72 -4.43 -3.15
CA THR A 90 -3.70 -4.18 -2.13
C THR A 90 -4.27 -3.32 -1.01
N TRP A 91 -4.33 -3.89 0.19
CA TRP A 91 -4.81 -3.24 1.40
C TRP A 91 -3.66 -2.84 2.30
N HIS A 92 -3.67 -1.58 2.75
CA HIS A 92 -2.69 -1.02 3.69
C HIS A 92 -3.38 -0.51 4.94
N GLY A 93 -2.74 -0.73 6.07
CA GLY A 93 -3.24 -0.23 7.33
C GLY A 93 -2.17 -0.19 8.41
N VAL A 94 -2.65 0.11 9.60
CA VAL A 94 -1.85 0.11 10.83
C VAL A 94 -2.52 -0.80 11.85
N TRP A 95 -1.72 -1.38 12.71
CA TRP A 95 -2.18 -2.18 13.83
C TRP A 95 -1.65 -1.62 15.14
N PHE A 96 -2.40 -1.85 16.22
CA PHE A 96 -2.10 -1.39 17.56
C PHE A 96 -2.35 -2.51 18.56
N GLN A 97 -1.52 -2.60 19.58
CA GLN A 97 -1.69 -3.51 20.71
C GLN A 97 -1.56 -2.73 22.01
N LYS A 98 -2.67 -2.57 22.70
CA LYS A 98 -2.75 -1.71 23.88
C LYS A 98 -2.01 -2.32 25.09
N GLU A 99 -2.16 -3.62 25.32
CA GLU A 99 -1.61 -4.26 26.52
C GLU A 99 -0.08 -4.35 26.55
N ASN A 100 0.58 -4.33 25.41
CA ASN A 100 2.05 -4.39 25.32
C ASN A 100 2.66 -3.17 24.65
N ASP A 101 1.86 -2.12 24.44
CA ASP A 101 2.26 -0.82 23.92
C ASP A 101 3.11 -0.91 22.63
N ARG A 102 2.55 -1.58 21.63
CA ARG A 102 3.18 -1.78 20.33
C ARG A 102 2.25 -1.33 19.22
N ASP A 103 2.82 -0.85 18.14
CA ASP A 103 2.12 -0.57 16.91
C ASP A 103 3.00 -0.81 15.69
N GLY A 104 2.34 -0.87 14.54
CA GLY A 104 3.02 -1.11 13.29
C GLY A 104 2.12 -0.91 12.07
N GLY A 105 2.70 -1.21 10.93
CA GLY A 105 1.99 -1.21 9.67
C GLY A 105 1.78 -2.63 9.15
N PHE A 106 0.89 -2.75 8.19
CA PHE A 106 0.70 -3.96 7.43
C PHE A 106 0.32 -3.66 5.98
N THR A 107 0.54 -4.65 5.14
CA THR A 107 0.00 -4.69 3.78
C THR A 107 -0.50 -6.09 3.48
N VAL A 108 -1.60 -6.19 2.74
CA VAL A 108 -2.20 -7.46 2.28
C VAL A 108 -2.45 -7.36 0.79
N GLU A 109 -2.10 -8.39 0.06
CA GLU A 109 -2.47 -8.59 -1.34
C GLU A 109 -3.57 -9.64 -1.40
N PHE A 110 -4.77 -9.24 -1.84
CA PHE A 110 -5.93 -10.13 -1.92
C PHE A 110 -6.02 -10.84 -3.27
N SER A 111 -6.63 -12.03 -3.24
CA SER A 111 -7.15 -12.69 -4.42
C SER A 111 -8.18 -11.82 -5.17
N PRO A 112 -8.41 -12.03 -6.48
CA PRO A 112 -9.35 -11.21 -7.26
C PRO A 112 -10.78 -11.18 -6.71
N ASP A 113 -11.21 -12.20 -5.98
CA ASP A 113 -12.53 -12.34 -5.38
C ASP A 113 -12.58 -11.93 -3.89
N PHE A 114 -11.46 -11.45 -3.34
CA PHE A 114 -11.33 -11.11 -1.92
C PHE A 114 -11.69 -12.25 -0.96
N SER A 115 -11.46 -13.50 -1.36
CA SER A 115 -11.70 -14.66 -0.49
C SER A 115 -10.50 -14.96 0.41
N GLU A 116 -9.31 -14.61 -0.03
CA GLU A 116 -8.05 -14.83 0.69
C GLU A 116 -7.04 -13.73 0.41
N GLY A 117 -6.02 -13.59 1.25
CA GLY A 117 -4.96 -12.61 1.06
C GLY A 117 -3.68 -12.98 1.80
N GLU A 118 -2.56 -12.61 1.19
CA GLU A 118 -1.22 -12.74 1.76
C GLU A 118 -0.78 -11.40 2.34
N GLY A 119 -0.41 -11.40 3.61
CA GLY A 119 -0.08 -10.21 4.35
C GLY A 119 1.36 -10.20 4.87
N ARG A 120 1.83 -8.97 5.10
CA ARG A 120 3.06 -8.70 5.85
C ARG A 120 2.80 -7.60 6.85
N TRP A 121 3.39 -7.73 8.04
CA TRP A 121 3.32 -6.72 9.07
C TRP A 121 4.72 -6.36 9.57
N TRP A 122 4.87 -5.17 10.13
CA TRP A 122 6.12 -4.68 10.72
C TRP A 122 5.82 -3.79 11.92
N TYR A 123 6.80 -3.64 12.81
CA TYR A 123 6.74 -2.69 13.91
C TYR A 123 7.05 -1.28 13.44
N SER A 124 6.28 -0.30 13.90
CA SER A 124 6.60 1.13 13.84
C SER A 124 7.06 1.66 15.18
N ARG A 125 6.58 1.01 16.27
CA ARG A 125 6.92 1.38 17.63
C ARG A 125 6.83 0.17 18.56
N ILE A 126 7.74 0.11 19.52
CA ILE A 126 7.73 -0.83 20.65
C ILE A 126 7.98 0.00 21.91
N GLU A 127 6.96 0.18 22.77
CA GLU A 127 7.00 1.07 23.92
C GLU A 127 7.46 2.49 23.53
N THR A 128 8.57 2.97 24.06
CA THR A 128 9.16 4.29 23.74
C THR A 128 10.09 4.27 22.52
N ASN A 129 10.39 3.08 21.97
CA ASN A 129 11.29 2.94 20.83
C ASN A 129 10.55 3.13 19.49
N HIS A 130 10.77 4.25 18.82
CA HIS A 130 10.20 4.59 17.51
C HIS A 130 11.03 4.12 16.30
N THR A 131 12.14 3.42 16.55
CA THR A 131 12.99 2.82 15.52
C THR A 131 13.34 1.37 15.87
N PRO A 132 12.32 0.51 16.05
CA PRO A 132 12.56 -0.87 16.45
C PRO A 132 13.34 -1.62 15.38
N THR A 133 14.27 -2.45 15.83
CA THR A 133 15.07 -3.33 14.96
C THR A 133 14.41 -4.68 14.72
N GLN A 134 13.35 -5.00 15.48
CA GLN A 134 12.57 -6.20 15.29
C GLN A 134 11.90 -6.17 13.92
N LYS A 135 12.06 -7.27 13.21
CA LYS A 135 11.37 -7.49 11.95
C LYS A 135 9.93 -7.91 12.23
N GLY A 136 9.04 -7.57 11.32
CA GLY A 136 7.69 -8.12 11.30
C GLY A 136 7.67 -9.57 10.81
N GLY A 137 6.49 -9.99 10.40
CA GLY A 137 6.23 -11.33 9.88
C GLY A 137 5.32 -11.30 8.66
N THR A 138 4.97 -12.49 8.21
CA THR A 138 3.97 -12.75 7.19
C THR A 138 2.74 -13.38 7.83
N PHE A 139 1.59 -13.26 7.19
CA PHE A 139 0.35 -13.88 7.61
C PHE A 139 -0.56 -14.13 6.41
N HIS A 140 -1.51 -15.01 6.60
CA HIS A 140 -2.55 -15.31 5.63
C HIS A 140 -3.91 -14.93 6.18
N LEU A 141 -4.76 -14.36 5.33
CA LEU A 141 -6.17 -14.09 5.63
C LEU A 141 -7.04 -14.98 4.76
N ARG A 142 -8.09 -15.53 5.35
CA ARG A 142 -9.13 -16.27 4.63
C ARG A 142 -10.51 -15.83 5.12
N ARG A 143 -11.40 -15.47 4.19
CA ARG A 143 -12.76 -15.08 4.53
C ARG A 143 -13.53 -16.26 5.10
N ASN A 144 -14.18 -16.04 6.24
CA ASN A 144 -15.07 -17.04 6.81
C ASN A 144 -16.45 -16.95 6.15
N THR A 145 -16.70 -17.82 5.17
CA THR A 145 -17.98 -17.87 4.43
C THR A 145 -19.09 -18.63 5.16
N ALA A 146 -18.82 -19.21 6.33
CA ALA A 146 -19.77 -20.09 7.03
C ALA A 146 -21.00 -19.36 7.59
N VAL A 147 -21.03 -18.02 7.59
CA VAL A 147 -22.15 -17.23 8.18
C VAL A 147 -23.28 -16.94 7.17
N MET A 148 -23.08 -17.15 5.87
CA MET A 148 -24.08 -16.77 4.86
C MET A 148 -25.12 -17.86 4.50
N ASN A 149 -25.08 -19.05 5.10
CA ASN A 149 -25.97 -20.17 4.73
C ASN A 149 -27.11 -20.43 5.70
N HIS A 150 -27.49 -19.46 6.54
CA HIS A 150 -28.69 -19.63 7.36
C HIS A 150 -29.85 -18.79 6.80
N THR A 151 -30.34 -19.14 5.63
CA THR A 151 -31.70 -18.84 5.23
C THR A 151 -32.61 -19.80 6.01
N ASP A 152 -32.97 -19.43 7.23
CA ASP A 152 -34.17 -19.92 7.89
C ASP A 152 -35.38 -19.45 7.04
N ILE A 153 -35.74 -20.25 6.05
CA ILE A 153 -37.05 -20.15 5.42
C ILE A 153 -38.00 -20.82 6.41
N PRO A 154 -38.92 -20.05 7.06
CA PRO A 154 -39.93 -20.69 7.88
C PRO A 154 -40.79 -21.56 6.96
N PRO A 155 -41.21 -22.76 7.38
CA PRO A 155 -42.12 -23.59 6.60
C PRO A 155 -43.40 -22.81 6.34
N ALA A 156 -43.81 -22.79 5.08
CA ALA A 156 -45.07 -22.20 4.67
C ALA A 156 -46.24 -22.88 5.43
N PRO A 157 -47.27 -22.15 5.81
CA PRO A 157 -48.46 -22.66 6.51
C PRO A 157 -49.25 -23.67 5.68
#